data_ff9d41e2b662cd6fcac2989a63e39d42
#
_entry.id   ff9d41e2b662cd6fcac2989a63e39d42
#
_cell.length_a   1.000
_cell.length_b   1.000
_cell.length_c   1.000
_cell.angle_alpha   90.00
_cell.angle_beta   90.00
_cell.angle_gamma   90.00
#
_symmetry.space_group_name_H-M   'P 1'
#
loop_
_entity.id
_entity.type
_entity.pdbx_description
1 polymer ?
#
loop_
_entity_poly.entity_id
_entity_poly.type
_entity_poly.pdbx_seq_one_letter_code
_entity_poly.pdbx_strand_id
1 'polypeptide(L)'
;MKGVYHMDKKALVIAGAGSTHTPGIIQSLLQKKNELPLRKLALYDIDEKRMHLVYDIMKQFIEQEAPDIEVVVTTDPEKAFTDVDFVFAQIRQGGLQMRRQDERIPLKYGCVGQETCGAGGSISYGIRSIPGVFDLVRYAKKYSPDAWILNYSNPAAVVAEATRREFDNDHILNICDMPTAILLSYSKMLGLPSWRDIDPMYF
;
A
#
# COMPACT_ATOMS: atom_id res chain seq x y z
N MET A 1 -17.69 -28.23 -17.71
CA MET A 1 -17.51 -26.91 -18.32
C MET A 1 -17.23 -25.92 -17.17
N LYS A 2 -16.01 -25.45 -17.00
CA LYS A 2 -15.72 -24.35 -16.06
C LYS A 2 -16.23 -23.08 -16.74
N GLY A 3 -17.29 -22.49 -16.20
CA GLY A 3 -17.79 -21.20 -16.66
C GLY A 3 -16.64 -20.18 -16.61
N VAL A 4 -16.36 -19.52 -17.73
CA VAL A 4 -15.46 -18.38 -17.79
C VAL A 4 -16.19 -17.25 -17.05
N TYR A 5 -15.86 -17.07 -15.75
CA TYR A 5 -16.27 -15.87 -15.06
C TYR A 5 -15.55 -14.70 -15.72
N HIS A 6 -16.26 -13.93 -16.50
CA HIS A 6 -15.79 -12.63 -16.98
C HIS A 6 -15.76 -11.71 -15.74
N MET A 7 -14.59 -11.57 -15.15
CA MET A 7 -14.41 -10.58 -14.07
C MET A 7 -14.38 -9.19 -14.68
N ASP A 8 -15.18 -8.28 -14.16
CA ASP A 8 -15.16 -6.88 -14.56
C ASP A 8 -13.77 -6.29 -14.31
N LYS A 9 -13.27 -5.56 -15.31
CA LYS A 9 -11.98 -4.87 -15.19
C LYS A 9 -12.04 -3.80 -14.10
N LYS A 10 -11.06 -3.78 -13.22
CA LYS A 10 -10.99 -2.92 -12.04
C LYS A 10 -10.10 -1.70 -12.26
N ALA A 11 -10.34 -0.66 -11.50
CA ALA A 11 -9.51 0.53 -11.44
C ALA A 11 -8.82 0.61 -10.09
N LEU A 12 -7.53 0.88 -10.09
CA LEU A 12 -6.71 0.93 -8.88
C LEU A 12 -5.88 2.21 -8.86
N VAL A 13 -5.81 2.87 -7.72
CA VAL A 13 -4.84 3.93 -7.45
C VAL A 13 -3.78 3.44 -6.46
N ILE A 14 -2.51 3.65 -6.79
CA ILE A 14 -1.38 3.50 -5.86
C ILE A 14 -1.07 4.89 -5.29
N ALA A 15 -1.40 5.10 -4.03
CA ALA A 15 -1.10 6.33 -3.30
C ALA A 15 0.24 6.18 -2.56
N GLY A 16 1.17 7.09 -2.81
CA GLY A 16 2.58 6.98 -2.47
C GLY A 16 3.39 6.33 -3.60
N ALA A 17 3.01 6.62 -4.85
CA ALA A 17 3.57 5.98 -6.04
C ALA A 17 5.06 6.29 -6.29
N GLY A 18 5.62 7.34 -5.68
CA GLY A 18 7.07 7.60 -5.66
C GLY A 18 7.88 6.64 -4.77
N SER A 19 7.26 5.64 -4.18
CA SER A 19 7.93 4.62 -3.38
C SER A 19 8.77 3.67 -4.24
N THR A 20 9.91 3.23 -3.69
CA THR A 20 10.74 2.17 -4.31
C THR A 20 10.06 0.80 -4.33
N HIS A 21 8.96 0.63 -3.62
CA HIS A 21 8.13 -0.58 -3.67
C HIS A 21 7.15 -0.60 -4.85
N THR A 22 6.83 0.57 -5.42
CA THR A 22 5.86 0.70 -6.53
C THR A 22 6.18 -0.20 -7.72
N PRO A 23 7.44 -0.34 -8.20
CA PRO A 23 7.75 -1.25 -9.29
C PRO A 23 7.36 -2.70 -9.01
N GLY A 24 7.66 -3.21 -7.81
CA GLY A 24 7.30 -4.57 -7.42
C GLY A 24 5.79 -4.79 -7.31
N ILE A 25 5.05 -3.78 -6.87
CA ILE A 25 3.57 -3.82 -6.81
C ILE A 25 2.99 -3.87 -8.23
N ILE A 26 3.44 -2.99 -9.13
CA ILE A 26 2.99 -2.96 -10.53
C ILE A 26 3.30 -4.31 -11.20
N GLN A 27 4.52 -4.82 -11.04
CA GLN A 27 4.90 -6.12 -11.58
C GLN A 27 3.99 -7.24 -11.07
N SER A 28 3.71 -7.28 -9.77
CA SER A 28 2.84 -8.30 -9.17
C SER A 28 1.40 -8.20 -9.68
N LEU A 29 0.86 -6.99 -9.83
CA LEU A 29 -0.46 -6.75 -10.40
C LEU A 29 -0.56 -7.25 -11.85
N LEU A 30 0.42 -6.93 -12.69
CA LEU A 30 0.42 -7.32 -14.09
C LEU A 30 0.68 -8.82 -14.30
N GLN A 31 1.45 -9.47 -13.43
CA GLN A 31 1.58 -10.93 -13.40
C GLN A 31 0.25 -11.63 -13.06
N LYS A 32 -0.61 -10.95 -12.32
CA LYS A 32 -1.94 -11.43 -11.90
C LYS A 32 -3.10 -10.86 -12.72
N LYS A 33 -2.83 -10.28 -13.88
CA LYS A 33 -3.83 -9.62 -14.76
C LYS A 33 -5.02 -10.52 -15.15
N ASN A 34 -4.85 -11.85 -15.12
CA ASN A 34 -5.95 -12.79 -15.37
C ASN A 34 -6.84 -13.00 -14.13
N GLU A 35 -6.32 -12.77 -12.92
CA GLU A 35 -7.04 -12.89 -11.66
C GLU A 35 -7.62 -11.53 -11.23
N LEU A 36 -6.93 -10.44 -11.56
CA LEU A 36 -7.35 -9.06 -11.30
C LEU A 36 -7.11 -8.21 -12.56
N PRO A 37 -8.00 -8.28 -13.56
CA PRO A 37 -7.87 -7.47 -14.77
C PRO A 37 -8.10 -5.99 -14.44
N LEU A 38 -7.16 -5.12 -14.87
CA LEU A 38 -7.26 -3.70 -14.66
C LEU A 38 -7.69 -2.96 -15.94
N ARG A 39 -8.56 -1.94 -15.80
CA ARG A 39 -8.87 -0.93 -16.81
C ARG A 39 -8.12 0.38 -16.61
N LYS A 40 -7.80 0.70 -15.33
CA LYS A 40 -7.13 1.94 -14.94
C LYS A 40 -6.12 1.66 -13.83
N LEU A 41 -4.94 2.25 -13.98
CA LEU A 41 -3.90 2.31 -12.95
C LEU A 41 -3.51 3.77 -12.73
N ALA A 42 -3.91 4.35 -11.61
CA ALA A 42 -3.51 5.68 -11.22
C ALA A 42 -2.30 5.62 -10.27
N LEU A 43 -1.29 6.43 -10.56
CA LEU A 43 -0.12 6.64 -9.72
C LEU A 43 -0.24 8.04 -9.11
N TYR A 44 -0.42 8.08 -7.79
CA TYR A 44 -0.58 9.31 -7.04
C TYR A 44 0.53 9.49 -6.02
N ASP A 45 1.17 10.64 -6.00
CA ASP A 45 2.13 11.04 -4.97
C ASP A 45 2.12 12.56 -4.82
N ILE A 46 2.53 13.07 -3.65
CA ILE A 46 2.74 14.49 -3.42
C ILE A 46 4.09 14.98 -3.98
N ASP A 47 5.04 14.06 -4.19
CA ASP A 47 6.34 14.32 -4.81
C ASP A 47 6.30 13.93 -6.30
N GLU A 48 5.91 14.89 -7.12
CA GLU A 48 5.78 14.73 -8.58
C GLU A 48 7.07 14.20 -9.22
N LYS A 49 8.21 14.79 -8.86
CA LYS A 49 9.49 14.40 -9.43
C LYS A 49 9.85 12.95 -9.16
N ARG A 50 9.68 12.53 -7.91
CA ARG A 50 9.97 11.16 -7.49
C ARG A 50 8.99 10.16 -8.12
N MET A 51 7.72 10.52 -8.21
CA MET A 51 6.70 9.71 -8.86
C MET A 51 7.00 9.48 -10.34
N HIS A 52 7.38 10.53 -11.07
CA HIS A 52 7.76 10.41 -12.48
C HIS A 52 9.00 9.54 -12.68
N LEU A 53 10.02 9.64 -11.82
CA LEU A 53 11.19 8.76 -11.89
C LEU A 53 10.81 7.28 -11.77
N VAL A 54 9.88 6.95 -10.87
CA VAL A 54 9.38 5.57 -10.71
C VAL A 54 8.56 5.15 -11.92
N TYR A 55 7.69 6.03 -12.42
CA TYR A 55 6.87 5.74 -13.60
C TYR A 55 7.73 5.50 -14.84
N ASP A 56 8.74 6.32 -15.10
CA ASP A 56 9.64 6.19 -16.26
C ASP A 56 10.33 4.82 -16.29
N ILE A 57 10.70 4.27 -15.12
CA ILE A 57 11.26 2.93 -15.00
C ILE A 57 10.23 1.86 -15.41
N MET A 58 8.96 2.05 -15.07
CA MET A 58 7.91 1.06 -15.27
C MET A 58 7.12 1.21 -16.56
N LYS A 59 7.22 2.37 -17.21
CA LYS A 59 6.41 2.72 -18.38
C LYS A 59 6.47 1.66 -19.48
N GLN A 60 7.66 1.30 -19.92
CA GLN A 60 7.85 0.32 -20.98
C GLN A 60 7.29 -1.06 -20.60
N PHE A 61 7.47 -1.46 -19.35
CA PHE A 61 6.94 -2.72 -18.84
C PHE A 61 5.41 -2.73 -18.83
N ILE A 62 4.78 -1.64 -18.39
CA ILE A 62 3.31 -1.51 -18.40
C ILE A 62 2.78 -1.54 -19.84
N GLU A 63 3.39 -0.80 -20.76
CA GLU A 63 3.01 -0.75 -22.17
C GLU A 63 3.11 -2.13 -22.87
N GLN A 64 4.09 -2.93 -22.49
CA GLN A 64 4.26 -4.29 -23.03
C GLN A 64 3.28 -5.30 -22.44
N GLU A 65 3.10 -5.29 -21.11
CA GLU A 65 2.31 -6.30 -20.42
C GLU A 65 0.80 -6.00 -20.42
N ALA A 66 0.43 -4.73 -20.53
CA ALA A 66 -0.95 -4.27 -20.42
C ALA A 66 -1.21 -3.01 -21.24
N PRO A 67 -1.11 -3.09 -22.59
CA PRO A 67 -1.24 -1.93 -23.49
C PRO A 67 -2.61 -1.24 -23.42
N ASP A 68 -3.63 -1.95 -22.98
CA ASP A 68 -5.02 -1.45 -22.90
C ASP A 68 -5.38 -0.79 -21.56
N ILE A 69 -4.43 -0.73 -20.61
CA ILE A 69 -4.69 -0.09 -19.32
C ILE A 69 -4.54 1.43 -19.45
N GLU A 70 -5.53 2.18 -18.98
CA GLU A 70 -5.40 3.62 -18.79
C GLU A 70 -4.42 3.88 -17.64
N VAL A 71 -3.33 4.61 -17.89
CA VAL A 71 -2.36 5.01 -16.86
C VAL A 71 -2.47 6.50 -16.59
N VAL A 72 -2.76 6.85 -15.32
CA VAL A 72 -2.84 8.23 -14.84
C VAL A 72 -1.71 8.48 -13.87
N VAL A 73 -0.83 9.46 -14.14
CA VAL A 73 0.28 9.85 -13.24
C VAL A 73 0.03 11.29 -12.82
N THR A 74 -0.26 11.53 -11.54
CA THR A 74 -0.72 12.85 -11.11
C THR A 74 -0.54 13.11 -9.62
N THR A 75 -0.33 14.39 -9.28
CA THR A 75 -0.39 14.90 -7.90
C THR A 75 -1.79 15.42 -7.51
N ASP A 76 -2.73 15.41 -8.47
CA ASP A 76 -4.10 15.87 -8.27
C ASP A 76 -4.96 14.69 -7.74
N PRO A 77 -5.47 14.79 -6.50
CA PRO A 77 -6.27 13.72 -5.91
C PRO A 77 -7.58 13.46 -6.66
N GLU A 78 -8.19 14.49 -7.27
CA GLU A 78 -9.43 14.30 -8.04
C GLU A 78 -9.18 13.38 -9.23
N LYS A 79 -8.13 13.64 -10.02
CA LYS A 79 -7.77 12.81 -11.18
C LYS A 79 -7.37 11.39 -10.79
N ALA A 80 -6.66 11.26 -9.66
CA ALA A 80 -6.18 9.97 -9.20
C ALA A 80 -7.29 9.07 -8.64
N PHE A 81 -8.17 9.63 -7.82
CA PHE A 81 -9.13 8.87 -7.03
C PHE A 81 -10.52 8.78 -7.66
N THR A 82 -10.83 9.53 -8.75
CA THR A 82 -12.12 9.40 -9.44
C THR A 82 -12.21 8.08 -10.17
N ASP A 83 -13.36 7.40 -10.00
CA ASP A 83 -13.70 6.15 -10.68
C ASP A 83 -12.64 5.05 -10.47
N VAL A 84 -12.33 4.78 -9.18
CA VAL A 84 -11.48 3.67 -8.76
C VAL A 84 -12.25 2.68 -7.89
N ASP A 85 -11.91 1.40 -8.03
CA ASP A 85 -12.45 0.33 -7.20
C ASP A 85 -11.56 0.07 -5.96
N PHE A 86 -10.25 0.35 -6.07
CA PHE A 86 -9.27 0.10 -5.03
C PHE A 86 -8.29 1.24 -4.85
N VAL A 87 -7.96 1.53 -3.60
CA VAL A 87 -6.86 2.42 -3.20
C VAL A 87 -5.81 1.60 -2.49
N PHE A 88 -4.61 1.49 -3.05
CA PHE A 88 -3.46 0.91 -2.38
C PHE A 88 -2.61 2.02 -1.79
N ALA A 89 -2.66 2.18 -0.47
CA ALA A 89 -1.96 3.25 0.24
C ALA A 89 -0.63 2.77 0.81
N GLN A 90 0.49 3.36 0.39
CA GLN A 90 1.85 3.05 0.85
C GLN A 90 2.66 4.32 1.13
N ILE A 91 2.10 5.23 1.88
CA ILE A 91 2.73 6.52 2.17
C ILE A 91 3.68 6.44 3.37
N ARG A 92 4.68 7.31 3.37
CA ARG A 92 5.57 7.53 4.52
C ARG A 92 5.65 9.04 4.80
N GLN A 93 4.92 9.48 5.80
CA GLN A 93 4.94 10.87 6.23
C GLN A 93 6.30 11.26 6.83
N GLY A 94 6.91 12.32 6.26
CA GLY A 94 8.22 12.82 6.64
C GLY A 94 9.41 12.08 5.99
N GLY A 95 9.16 11.05 5.18
CA GLY A 95 10.18 10.34 4.42
C GLY A 95 11.25 9.67 5.29
N LEU A 96 12.38 9.31 4.67
CA LEU A 96 13.48 8.61 5.35
C LEU A 96 14.23 9.49 6.36
N GLN A 97 14.20 10.81 6.20
CA GLN A 97 14.85 11.71 7.15
C GLN A 97 14.18 11.68 8.51
N MET A 98 12.84 11.71 8.54
CA MET A 98 12.11 11.61 9.79
C MET A 98 12.21 10.21 10.41
N ARG A 99 12.19 9.14 9.59
CA ARG A 99 12.49 7.79 10.07
C ARG A 99 13.83 7.74 10.83
N ARG A 100 14.88 8.33 10.27
CA ARG A 100 16.18 8.40 10.94
C ARG A 100 16.11 9.10 12.29
N GLN A 101 15.29 10.14 12.43
CA GLN A 101 15.10 10.82 13.71
C GLN A 101 14.32 9.94 14.70
N ASP A 102 13.24 9.30 14.24
CA ASP A 102 12.43 8.40 15.05
C ASP A 102 13.26 7.26 15.65
N GLU A 103 14.24 6.73 14.90
CA GLU A 103 15.13 5.67 15.35
C GLU A 103 16.28 6.19 16.26
N ARG A 104 16.76 7.42 16.03
CA ARG A 104 17.93 7.97 16.75
C ARG A 104 17.59 8.68 18.05
N ILE A 105 16.45 9.34 18.13
CA ILE A 105 16.06 10.08 19.33
C ILE A 105 15.94 9.16 20.55
N PRO A 106 15.27 7.99 20.48
CA PRO A 106 15.18 7.07 21.62
C PRO A 106 16.53 6.61 22.17
N LEU A 107 17.53 6.44 21.30
CA LEU A 107 18.88 6.01 21.70
C LEU A 107 19.55 6.98 22.71
N LYS A 108 19.21 8.27 22.64
CA LYS A 108 19.72 9.28 23.59
C LYS A 108 19.22 9.05 25.01
N TYR A 109 18.15 8.29 25.16
CA TYR A 109 17.49 7.96 26.43
C TYR A 109 17.67 6.49 26.82
N GLY A 110 18.61 5.78 26.19
CA GLY A 110 18.86 4.38 26.45
C GLY A 110 17.78 3.41 25.95
N CYS A 111 16.89 3.89 25.07
CA CYS A 111 15.82 3.08 24.47
C CYS A 111 16.22 2.66 23.04
N VAL A 112 15.84 1.45 22.65
CA VAL A 112 16.04 0.98 21.27
C VAL A 112 15.11 1.75 20.35
N GLY A 113 15.69 2.35 19.30
CA GLY A 113 14.94 2.97 18.20
C GLY A 113 14.54 1.95 17.15
N GLN A 114 13.26 1.98 16.74
CA GLN A 114 12.70 1.06 15.75
C GLN A 114 11.65 1.78 14.90
N GLU A 115 11.48 1.36 13.66
CA GLU A 115 10.62 2.05 12.70
C GLU A 115 9.15 2.11 13.11
N THR A 116 8.59 1.00 13.61
CA THR A 116 7.15 0.86 13.83
C THR A 116 6.76 0.59 15.29
N CYS A 117 7.73 0.37 16.16
CA CYS A 117 7.54 0.06 17.58
C CYS A 117 8.28 1.05 18.46
N GLY A 118 7.93 1.04 19.77
CA GLY A 118 8.57 1.91 20.76
C GLY A 118 8.25 3.39 20.58
N ALA A 119 8.97 4.24 21.31
CA ALA A 119 8.70 5.68 21.38
C ALA A 119 8.82 6.39 20.02
N GLY A 120 9.83 6.05 19.21
CA GLY A 120 10.02 6.65 17.91
C GLY A 120 9.01 6.15 16.86
N GLY A 121 8.91 4.85 16.72
CA GLY A 121 8.05 4.22 15.70
C GLY A 121 6.57 4.34 16.01
N SER A 122 6.12 3.88 17.18
CA SER A 122 4.70 3.90 17.51
C SER A 122 4.18 5.31 17.77
N ILE A 123 4.92 6.15 18.48
CA ILE A 123 4.42 7.48 18.88
C ILE A 123 4.72 8.50 17.78
N SER A 124 5.99 8.83 17.54
CA SER A 124 6.34 9.92 16.62
C SER A 124 5.92 9.64 15.18
N TYR A 125 6.26 8.47 14.66
CA TYR A 125 5.87 8.09 13.31
C TYR A 125 4.37 7.82 13.21
N GLY A 126 3.78 7.16 14.21
CA GLY A 126 2.35 6.88 14.25
C GLY A 126 1.51 8.15 14.21
N ILE A 127 1.76 9.11 15.12
CA ILE A 127 1.04 10.39 15.15
C ILE A 127 1.23 11.15 13.82
N ARG A 128 2.43 11.14 13.27
CA ARG A 128 2.72 11.82 12.01
C ARG A 128 2.04 11.15 10.80
N SER A 129 1.83 9.83 10.83
CA SER A 129 1.21 9.10 9.72
C SER A 129 -0.30 9.29 9.64
N ILE A 130 -0.99 9.52 10.76
CA ILE A 130 -2.43 9.63 10.84
C ILE A 130 -3.01 10.67 9.87
N PRO A 131 -2.58 11.94 9.85
CA PRO A 131 -3.16 12.94 8.95
C PRO A 131 -3.07 12.55 7.47
N GLY A 132 -1.93 12.03 7.04
CA GLY A 132 -1.74 11.64 5.65
C GLY A 132 -2.64 10.49 5.22
N VAL A 133 -2.85 9.49 6.08
CA VAL A 133 -3.79 8.41 5.78
C VAL A 133 -5.23 8.92 5.81
N PHE A 134 -5.57 9.83 6.73
CA PHE A 134 -6.89 10.47 6.77
C PHE A 134 -7.20 11.21 5.46
N ASP A 135 -6.23 11.91 4.89
CA ASP A 135 -6.41 12.59 3.61
C ASP A 135 -6.69 11.60 2.48
N LEU A 136 -5.98 10.46 2.41
CA LEU A 136 -6.26 9.42 1.42
C LEU A 136 -7.67 8.82 1.59
N VAL A 137 -8.11 8.58 2.83
CA VAL A 137 -9.48 8.11 3.11
C VAL A 137 -10.52 9.14 2.68
N ARG A 138 -10.29 10.44 2.97
CA ARG A 138 -11.19 11.52 2.53
C ARG A 138 -11.24 11.63 1.01
N TYR A 139 -10.12 11.48 0.30
CA TYR A 139 -10.11 11.47 -1.16
C TYR A 139 -10.89 10.28 -1.71
N ALA A 140 -10.68 9.08 -1.20
CA ALA A 140 -11.44 7.90 -1.60
C ALA A 140 -12.93 8.09 -1.38
N LYS A 141 -13.35 8.47 -0.17
CA LYS A 141 -14.77 8.70 0.16
C LYS A 141 -15.40 9.82 -0.67
N LYS A 142 -14.63 10.84 -1.07
CA LYS A 142 -15.14 11.95 -1.89
C LYS A 142 -15.31 11.59 -3.37
N TYR A 143 -14.35 10.87 -3.93
CA TYR A 143 -14.27 10.67 -5.38
C TYR A 143 -14.66 9.26 -5.84
N SER A 144 -14.61 8.27 -4.95
CA SER A 144 -15.02 6.88 -5.18
C SER A 144 -15.47 6.24 -3.86
N PRO A 145 -16.65 6.58 -3.35
CA PRO A 145 -17.11 6.22 -2.00
C PRO A 145 -17.19 4.71 -1.75
N ASP A 146 -17.38 3.91 -2.79
CA ASP A 146 -17.46 2.45 -2.71
C ASP A 146 -16.09 1.75 -2.86
N ALA A 147 -15.02 2.53 -3.04
CA ALA A 147 -13.68 1.97 -3.20
C ALA A 147 -13.15 1.33 -1.91
N TRP A 148 -12.53 0.16 -2.04
CA TRP A 148 -11.80 -0.46 -0.95
C TRP A 148 -10.42 0.17 -0.77
N ILE A 149 -10.08 0.51 0.46
CA ILE A 149 -8.78 1.08 0.82
C ILE A 149 -7.93 -0.01 1.46
N LEU A 150 -6.86 -0.40 0.79
CA LEU A 150 -5.86 -1.33 1.27
C LEU A 150 -4.68 -0.50 1.81
N ASN A 151 -4.68 -0.25 3.12
CA ASN A 151 -3.61 0.52 3.74
C ASN A 151 -2.42 -0.37 4.09
N TYR A 152 -1.30 -0.14 3.41
CA TYR A 152 0.00 -0.77 3.63
C TYR A 152 1.00 0.19 4.33
N SER A 153 0.52 1.37 4.76
CA SER A 153 1.34 2.35 5.47
C SER A 153 1.53 1.97 6.93
N ASN A 154 2.68 2.30 7.46
CA ASN A 154 3.06 2.03 8.84
C ASN A 154 2.93 3.28 9.75
N PRO A 155 2.82 3.10 11.06
CA PRO A 155 2.58 1.86 11.83
C PRO A 155 1.13 1.39 11.68
N ALA A 156 0.92 0.20 11.11
CA ALA A 156 -0.40 -0.27 10.71
C ALA A 156 -1.43 -0.26 11.84
N ALA A 157 -1.07 -0.74 13.03
CA ALA A 157 -1.99 -0.78 14.18
C ALA A 157 -2.43 0.61 14.67
N VAL A 158 -1.51 1.59 14.68
CA VAL A 158 -1.83 2.97 15.09
C VAL A 158 -2.77 3.62 14.09
N VAL A 159 -2.47 3.46 12.81
CA VAL A 159 -3.30 3.99 11.71
C VAL A 159 -4.66 3.30 11.67
N ALA A 160 -4.71 1.98 11.87
CA ALA A 160 -5.95 1.21 11.92
C ALA A 160 -6.89 1.72 13.02
N GLU A 161 -6.37 1.91 14.24
CA GLU A 161 -7.18 2.43 15.34
C GLU A 161 -7.62 3.87 15.10
N ALA A 162 -6.76 4.71 14.52
CA ALA A 162 -7.10 6.09 14.21
C ALA A 162 -8.20 6.16 13.15
N THR A 163 -8.11 5.39 12.06
CA THR A 163 -9.14 5.36 11.01
C THR A 163 -10.46 4.80 11.52
N ARG A 164 -10.40 3.77 12.39
CA ARG A 164 -11.60 3.21 13.03
C ARG A 164 -12.35 4.22 13.90
N ARG A 165 -11.63 5.14 14.54
CA ARG A 165 -12.25 6.17 15.40
C ARG A 165 -12.81 7.35 14.62
N GLU A 166 -12.18 7.71 13.51
CA GLU A 166 -12.53 8.89 12.72
C GLU A 166 -13.57 8.61 11.62
N PHE A 167 -13.55 7.39 11.06
CA PHE A 167 -14.39 7.02 9.93
C PHE A 167 -15.16 5.74 10.23
N ASP A 168 -16.30 5.56 9.54
CA ASP A 168 -16.95 4.26 9.44
C ASP A 168 -16.05 3.38 8.58
N ASN A 169 -15.51 2.33 9.18
CA ASN A 169 -14.36 1.56 8.63
C ASN A 169 -14.80 0.37 7.77
N ASP A 170 -15.92 0.53 7.09
CA ASP A 170 -16.57 -0.52 6.30
C ASP A 170 -15.75 -0.97 5.07
N HIS A 171 -14.96 -0.06 4.47
CA HIS A 171 -14.13 -0.35 3.28
C HIS A 171 -12.63 -0.11 3.49
N ILE A 172 -12.12 -0.21 4.73
CA ILE A 172 -10.71 0.02 5.03
C ILE A 172 -10.08 -1.25 5.62
N LEU A 173 -9.08 -1.79 4.92
CA LEU A 173 -8.26 -2.91 5.36
C LEU A 173 -6.82 -2.45 5.59
N ASN A 174 -6.30 -2.72 6.78
CA ASN A 174 -4.88 -2.50 7.09
C ASN A 174 -4.13 -3.82 6.91
N ILE A 175 -3.17 -3.84 6.00
CA ILE A 175 -2.46 -5.05 5.57
C ILE A 175 -0.97 -4.96 5.88
N CYS A 176 -0.34 -6.13 6.03
CA CYS A 176 1.10 -6.27 6.20
C CYS A 176 1.57 -7.54 5.47
N ASP A 177 2.75 -7.49 4.90
CA ASP A 177 3.39 -8.63 4.23
C ASP A 177 4.10 -9.60 5.19
N MET A 178 4.43 -9.14 6.40
CA MET A 178 5.20 -9.92 7.37
C MET A 178 4.57 -11.30 7.68
N PRO A 179 3.26 -11.43 7.92
CA PRO A 179 2.67 -12.75 8.17
C PRO A 179 2.93 -13.73 7.02
N THR A 180 2.71 -13.30 5.78
CA THR A 180 2.97 -14.14 4.60
C THR A 180 4.45 -14.44 4.43
N ALA A 181 5.33 -13.47 4.63
CA ALA A 181 6.77 -13.66 4.54
C ALA A 181 7.30 -14.68 5.56
N ILE A 182 6.78 -14.65 6.78
CA ILE A 182 7.11 -15.62 7.83
C ILE A 182 6.66 -17.03 7.42
N LEU A 183 5.41 -17.18 6.96
CA LEU A 183 4.88 -18.48 6.52
C LEU A 183 5.65 -19.04 5.33
N LEU A 184 6.02 -18.20 4.36
CA LEU A 184 6.89 -18.59 3.24
C LEU A 184 8.25 -19.07 3.71
N SER A 185 8.85 -18.42 4.71
CA SER A 185 10.12 -18.83 5.27
C SER A 185 10.01 -20.15 6.01
N TYR A 186 8.98 -20.32 6.82
CA TYR A 186 8.75 -21.58 7.54
C TYR A 186 8.43 -22.74 6.61
N SER A 187 7.61 -22.54 5.56
CA SER A 187 7.34 -23.60 4.59
C SER A 187 8.62 -24.13 3.95
N LYS A 188 9.56 -23.23 3.59
CA LYS A 188 10.87 -23.60 3.06
C LYS A 188 11.72 -24.36 4.08
N MET A 189 11.77 -23.89 5.32
CA MET A 189 12.55 -24.54 6.40
C MET A 189 12.03 -25.94 6.72
N LEU A 190 10.71 -26.14 6.66
CA LEU A 190 10.04 -27.39 6.95
C LEU A 190 9.92 -28.31 5.72
N GLY A 191 10.35 -27.88 4.56
CA GLY A 191 10.24 -28.66 3.32
C GLY A 191 8.81 -28.86 2.84
N LEU A 192 7.88 -27.96 3.20
CA LEU A 192 6.46 -28.05 2.83
C LEU A 192 6.26 -27.56 1.38
N PRO A 193 5.33 -28.17 0.62
CA PRO A 193 5.04 -27.78 -0.76
C PRO A 193 4.48 -26.35 -0.87
N SER A 194 3.75 -25.88 0.16
CA SER A 194 3.10 -24.58 0.18
C SER A 194 3.10 -23.99 1.60
N TRP A 195 3.19 -22.67 1.70
CA TRP A 195 2.98 -21.95 2.95
C TRP A 195 1.51 -22.07 3.44
N ARG A 196 0.58 -22.39 2.54
CA ARG A 196 -0.83 -22.62 2.89
C ARG A 196 -1.06 -23.93 3.66
N ASP A 197 -0.05 -24.81 3.72
CA ASP A 197 -0.08 -26.03 4.53
C ASP A 197 0.24 -25.76 6.02
N ILE A 198 0.52 -24.50 6.36
CA ILE A 198 0.74 -24.06 7.74
C ILE A 198 -0.52 -23.37 8.24
N ASP A 199 -1.06 -23.86 9.36
CA ASP A 199 -2.16 -23.22 10.09
C ASP A 199 -1.59 -22.38 11.25
N PRO A 200 -1.40 -21.05 11.07
CA PRO A 200 -0.76 -20.22 12.06
C PRO A 200 -1.75 -19.75 13.13
N MET A 201 -1.33 -19.78 14.38
CA MET A 201 -2.01 -19.07 15.46
C MET A 201 -1.23 -17.79 15.82
N TYR A 202 -1.93 -16.68 15.88
CA TYR A 202 -1.38 -15.38 16.29
C TYR A 202 -1.91 -15.04 17.68
N PHE A 203 -1.01 -14.65 18.58
CA PHE A 203 -1.32 -14.29 19.96
C PHE A 203 -1.09 -12.79 20.18
#